data_b914c2c2f74b5c9348584adab0084413
#
_entry.id   b914c2c2f74b5c9348584adab0084413
#
_cell.length_a   1.000
_cell.length_b   1.000
_cell.length_c   1.000
_cell.angle_alpha   90.00
_cell.angle_beta   90.00
_cell.angle_gamma   90.00
#
_symmetry.space_group_name_H-M   'P 1'
#
loop_
_entity.id
_entity.type
_entity.pdbx_description
1 polymer ?
#
loop_
_entity_poly.entity_id
_entity_poly.type
_entity_poly.pdbx_seq_one_letter_code
_entity_poly.pdbx_strand_id
1 'polypeptide(L)'
;YDGYDRDRGSSAEVAGLLNLPVILVVDAKSAAYSVAPLLSGFIHFRPEIRIAGVIFNRVGSPRHYEMLQEVCTELGIACLGYLPKQESLVQESRYLGLDFSHSKGTDALEELTGLMEKYIDYNRLLEETKLPAPIPPVSNLSLQEDLKISVACNSESFSFIYQEHLDV
;
A
#
# COMPACT_ATOMS: atom_id res chain seq x y z
N TYR A 1 -7.04 6.44 7.12
CA TYR A 1 -8.11 7.41 7.39
C TYR A 1 -7.58 8.71 8.02
N ASP A 2 -6.26 8.84 8.17
CA ASP A 2 -5.65 10.01 8.82
C ASP A 2 -5.44 11.12 7.76
N GLY A 3 -6.31 12.10 7.78
CA GLY A 3 -6.24 13.29 6.95
C GLY A 3 -6.05 14.56 7.79
N TYR A 4 -6.12 15.73 7.17
CA TYR A 4 -5.96 17.02 7.86
C TYR A 4 -7.19 17.41 8.70
N ASP A 5 -8.37 16.89 8.36
CA ASP A 5 -9.61 17.02 9.11
C ASP A 5 -10.34 15.66 9.03
N ARG A 6 -10.13 14.81 10.02
CA ARG A 6 -10.57 13.41 10.05
C ARG A 6 -10.01 12.64 8.84
N ASP A 7 -10.89 12.14 7.95
CA ASP A 7 -10.53 11.40 6.75
C ASP A 7 -10.29 12.29 5.49
N ARG A 8 -10.51 13.61 5.57
CA ARG A 8 -10.27 14.52 4.45
C ARG A 8 -8.78 14.67 4.13
N GLY A 9 -8.41 14.48 2.87
CA GLY A 9 -7.02 14.43 2.42
C GLY A 9 -6.32 13.10 2.72
N SER A 10 -7.04 12.08 3.19
CA SER A 10 -6.48 10.76 3.44
C SER A 10 -6.47 9.87 2.19
N SER A 11 -5.65 8.81 2.22
CA SER A 11 -5.67 7.77 1.18
C SER A 11 -7.04 7.12 1.02
N ALA A 12 -7.83 7.05 2.09
CA ALA A 12 -9.19 6.52 2.03
C ALA A 12 -10.12 7.42 1.21
N GLU A 13 -10.06 8.75 1.40
CA GLU A 13 -10.82 9.69 0.59
C GLU A 13 -10.45 9.58 -0.90
N VAL A 14 -9.16 9.53 -1.22
CA VAL A 14 -8.69 9.34 -2.60
C VAL A 14 -9.22 8.04 -3.20
N ALA A 15 -9.14 6.94 -2.47
CA ALA A 15 -9.66 5.66 -2.93
C ALA A 15 -11.18 5.71 -3.20
N GLY A 16 -11.94 6.38 -2.32
CA GLY A 16 -13.38 6.57 -2.50
C GLY A 16 -13.73 7.43 -3.70
N LEU A 17 -13.06 8.58 -3.85
CA LEU A 17 -13.30 9.52 -4.97
C LEU A 17 -12.98 8.88 -6.33
N LEU A 18 -11.95 8.07 -6.41
CA LEU A 18 -11.52 7.39 -7.63
C LEU A 18 -12.15 5.98 -7.78
N ASN A 19 -12.97 5.55 -6.83
CA ASN A 19 -13.56 4.20 -6.78
C ASN A 19 -12.50 3.09 -6.93
N LEU A 20 -11.38 3.23 -6.24
CA LEU A 20 -10.27 2.28 -6.30
C LEU A 20 -10.45 1.16 -5.27
N PRO A 21 -10.12 -0.09 -5.64
CA PRO A 21 -10.00 -1.18 -4.67
C PRO A 21 -8.77 -0.95 -3.77
N VAL A 22 -8.93 -1.16 -2.48
CA VAL A 22 -7.88 -0.97 -1.48
C VAL A 22 -7.34 -2.31 -1.03
N ILE A 23 -6.04 -2.48 -1.07
CA ILE A 23 -5.34 -3.61 -0.45
C ILE A 23 -4.74 -3.12 0.88
N LEU A 24 -5.14 -3.76 1.98
CA LEU A 24 -4.56 -3.47 3.28
C LEU A 24 -3.25 -4.25 3.46
N VAL A 25 -2.17 -3.55 3.77
CA VAL A 25 -0.93 -4.19 4.24
C VAL A 25 -0.90 -4.09 5.76
N VAL A 26 -1.07 -5.22 6.42
CA VAL A 26 -1.23 -5.29 7.88
C VAL A 26 0.02 -5.84 8.53
N ASP A 27 0.56 -5.10 9.49
CA ASP A 27 1.65 -5.58 10.33
C ASP A 27 1.15 -6.66 11.29
N ALA A 28 1.56 -7.90 11.03
CA ALA A 28 1.19 -9.07 11.83
C ALA A 28 2.20 -9.39 12.94
N LYS A 29 3.21 -8.53 13.18
CA LYS A 29 4.17 -8.78 14.25
C LYS A 29 3.45 -8.92 15.59
N SER A 30 3.56 -10.10 16.21
CA SER A 30 2.95 -10.41 17.51
C SER A 30 1.42 -10.29 17.55
N ALA A 31 0.76 -10.32 16.41
CA ALA A 31 -0.70 -10.31 16.28
C ALA A 31 -1.17 -11.60 15.60
N ALA A 32 -2.22 -12.23 16.14
CA ALA A 32 -2.86 -13.41 15.58
C ALA A 32 -4.36 -13.13 15.41
N TYR A 33 -5.22 -13.69 16.24
CA TYR A 33 -6.67 -13.45 16.15
C TYR A 33 -7.06 -11.99 16.45
N SER A 34 -6.25 -11.23 17.16
CA SER A 34 -6.45 -9.78 17.40
C SER A 34 -6.47 -8.94 16.11
N VAL A 35 -6.07 -9.50 14.97
CA VAL A 35 -6.22 -8.86 13.66
C VAL A 35 -7.70 -8.81 13.22
N ALA A 36 -8.55 -9.70 13.69
CA ALA A 36 -9.96 -9.76 13.31
C ALA A 36 -10.73 -8.46 13.60
N PRO A 37 -10.72 -7.90 14.84
CA PRO A 37 -11.37 -6.62 15.10
C PRO A 37 -10.75 -5.45 14.33
N LEU A 38 -9.43 -5.47 14.06
CA LEU A 38 -8.77 -4.46 13.24
C LEU A 38 -9.30 -4.48 11.81
N LEU A 39 -9.29 -5.64 11.16
CA LEU A 39 -9.79 -5.80 9.78
C LEU A 39 -11.28 -5.51 9.70
N SER A 40 -12.08 -6.04 10.63
CA SER A 40 -13.51 -5.75 10.71
C SER A 40 -13.78 -4.24 10.81
N GLY A 41 -12.97 -3.52 11.58
CA GLY A 41 -13.03 -2.05 11.64
C GLY A 41 -12.81 -1.41 10.27
N PHE A 42 -11.75 -1.77 9.56
CA PHE A 42 -11.47 -1.21 8.23
C PHE A 42 -12.57 -1.56 7.20
N ILE A 43 -13.09 -2.77 7.24
CA ILE A 43 -14.12 -3.25 6.28
C ILE A 43 -15.45 -2.52 6.48
N HIS A 44 -15.85 -2.30 7.74
CA HIS A 44 -17.20 -1.80 8.05
C HIS A 44 -17.27 -0.31 8.39
N PHE A 45 -16.14 0.33 8.72
CA PHE A 45 -16.14 1.74 9.15
C PHE A 45 -16.59 2.70 8.05
N ARG A 46 -16.22 2.42 6.81
CA ARG A 46 -16.60 3.19 5.62
C ARG A 46 -16.99 2.22 4.50
N PRO A 47 -18.25 1.81 4.41
CA PRO A 47 -18.69 0.82 3.42
C PRO A 47 -18.50 1.26 1.96
N GLU A 48 -18.38 2.57 1.73
CA GLU A 48 -18.06 3.15 0.43
C GLU A 48 -16.63 2.92 -0.02
N ILE A 49 -15.72 2.57 0.90
CA ILE A 49 -14.33 2.22 0.59
C ILE A 49 -14.24 0.71 0.40
N ARG A 50 -14.00 0.30 -0.83
CA ARG A 50 -13.88 -1.12 -1.15
C ARG A 50 -12.53 -1.67 -0.69
N ILE A 51 -12.52 -2.40 0.43
CA ILE A 51 -11.36 -3.20 0.84
C ILE A 51 -11.40 -4.51 0.05
N ALA A 52 -10.48 -4.66 -0.90
CA ALA A 52 -10.46 -5.78 -1.83
C ALA A 52 -9.64 -6.98 -1.31
N GLY A 53 -8.69 -6.74 -0.41
CA GLY A 53 -7.89 -7.83 0.15
C GLY A 53 -6.87 -7.38 1.17
N VAL A 54 -6.17 -8.35 1.74
CA VAL A 54 -5.17 -8.14 2.79
C VAL A 54 -3.87 -8.86 2.44
N ILE A 55 -2.76 -8.20 2.67
CA ILE A 55 -1.41 -8.78 2.71
C ILE A 55 -0.88 -8.61 4.13
N PHE A 56 -0.38 -9.69 4.72
CA PHE A 56 0.21 -9.63 6.06
C PHE A 56 1.71 -9.44 6.00
N ASN A 57 2.23 -8.43 6.69
CA ASN A 57 3.66 -8.18 6.79
C ASN A 57 4.21 -8.69 8.12
N ARG A 58 5.48 -9.08 8.14
CA ARG A 58 6.22 -9.56 9.32
C ARG A 58 5.64 -10.82 9.98
N VAL A 59 5.14 -11.74 9.18
CA VAL A 59 4.61 -13.02 9.65
C VAL A 59 5.76 -13.88 10.19
N GLY A 60 5.58 -14.44 11.39
CA GLY A 60 6.66 -15.14 12.11
C GLY A 60 6.84 -16.61 11.72
N SER A 61 5.80 -17.28 11.21
CA SER A 61 5.85 -18.70 10.85
C SER A 61 4.69 -19.11 9.93
N PRO A 62 4.77 -20.26 9.24
CA PRO A 62 3.64 -20.77 8.47
C PRO A 62 2.37 -20.98 9.31
N ARG A 63 2.50 -21.50 10.53
CA ARG A 63 1.37 -21.68 11.45
C ARG A 63 0.71 -20.35 11.82
N HIS A 64 1.50 -19.30 11.99
CA HIS A 64 0.99 -17.96 12.23
C HIS A 64 0.18 -17.47 11.01
N TYR A 65 0.67 -17.73 9.80
CA TYR A 65 -0.06 -17.36 8.58
C TYR A 65 -1.39 -18.11 8.44
N GLU A 66 -1.44 -19.41 8.76
CA GLU A 66 -2.69 -20.17 8.77
C GLU A 66 -3.76 -19.52 9.66
N MET A 67 -3.39 -19.09 10.86
CA MET A 67 -4.32 -18.39 11.78
C MET A 67 -4.83 -17.06 11.18
N LEU A 68 -3.98 -16.33 10.48
CA LEU A 68 -4.37 -15.07 9.80
C LEU A 68 -5.29 -15.35 8.59
N GLN A 69 -5.08 -16.44 7.87
CA GLN A 69 -5.98 -16.87 6.80
C GLN A 69 -7.37 -17.28 7.32
N GLU A 70 -7.43 -17.93 8.48
CA GLU A 70 -8.70 -18.26 9.14
C GLU A 70 -9.50 -16.97 9.44
N VAL A 71 -8.84 -15.92 9.95
CA VAL A 71 -9.47 -14.61 10.18
C VAL A 71 -10.02 -14.01 8.89
N CYS A 72 -9.24 -14.05 7.81
CA CYS A 72 -9.72 -13.54 6.52
C CYS A 72 -10.93 -14.31 6.00
N THR A 73 -10.95 -15.62 6.19
CA THR A 73 -12.08 -16.50 5.82
C THR A 73 -13.32 -16.15 6.64
N GLU A 74 -13.18 -15.96 7.94
CA GLU A 74 -14.27 -15.57 8.84
C GLU A 74 -14.87 -14.21 8.46
N LEU A 75 -14.04 -13.25 8.05
CA LEU A 75 -14.48 -11.92 7.63
C LEU A 75 -14.91 -11.83 6.17
N GLY A 76 -14.77 -12.90 5.39
CA GLY A 76 -15.11 -12.93 3.97
C GLY A 76 -14.25 -12.01 3.10
N ILE A 77 -12.97 -11.74 3.50
CA ILE A 77 -12.03 -10.91 2.76
C ILE A 77 -10.93 -11.76 2.11
N ALA A 78 -10.46 -11.34 0.94
CA ALA A 78 -9.37 -12.03 0.25
C ALA A 78 -8.06 -11.91 1.04
N CYS A 79 -7.48 -13.06 1.42
CA CYS A 79 -6.10 -13.14 1.88
C CYS A 79 -5.18 -13.29 0.67
N LEU A 80 -4.39 -12.27 0.36
CA LEU A 80 -3.57 -12.19 -0.85
C LEU A 80 -2.14 -12.70 -0.64
N GLY A 81 -1.79 -13.04 0.59
CA GLY A 81 -0.48 -13.54 0.92
C GLY A 81 0.15 -12.85 2.13
N TYR A 82 1.45 -13.09 2.28
CA TYR A 82 2.20 -12.51 3.39
C TYR A 82 3.67 -12.29 3.03
N LEU A 83 4.35 -11.44 3.79
CA LEU A 83 5.80 -11.35 3.81
C LEU A 83 6.31 -11.83 5.18
N PRO A 84 7.29 -12.76 5.21
CA PRO A 84 7.91 -13.20 6.46
C PRO A 84 8.71 -12.06 7.09
N LYS A 85 8.96 -12.14 8.39
CA LYS A 85 9.85 -11.21 9.07
C LYS A 85 11.26 -11.34 8.48
N GLN A 86 11.79 -10.26 7.89
CA GLN A 86 13.14 -10.18 7.34
C GLN A 86 13.87 -8.98 7.92
N GLU A 87 14.98 -9.24 8.61
CA GLU A 87 15.79 -8.17 9.22
C GLU A 87 16.63 -7.43 8.17
N SER A 88 17.02 -8.12 7.09
CA SER A 88 17.72 -7.53 5.94
C SER A 88 16.93 -6.43 5.23
N LEU A 89 15.60 -6.53 5.24
CA LEU A 89 14.70 -5.59 4.55
C LEU A 89 14.15 -4.47 5.45
N VAL A 90 14.58 -4.41 6.70
CA VAL A 90 14.16 -3.31 7.58
C VAL A 90 14.70 -1.99 7.05
N GLN A 91 13.79 -1.09 6.66
CA GLN A 91 14.13 0.27 6.26
C GLN A 91 14.02 1.19 7.46
N GLU A 92 15.01 2.04 7.67
CA GLU A 92 14.96 3.05 8.73
C GLU A 92 13.88 4.09 8.42
N SER A 93 13.12 4.43 9.46
CA SER A 93 12.11 5.47 9.34
C SER A 93 12.65 6.79 9.89
N ARG A 94 12.30 7.90 9.26
CA ARG A 94 12.60 9.24 9.72
C ARG A 94 11.31 10.02 9.99
N TYR A 95 11.43 11.25 10.50
CA TYR A 95 10.30 12.05 10.98
C TYR A 95 9.14 12.21 9.98
N LEU A 96 9.34 12.23 8.70
CA LEU A 96 8.28 12.36 7.69
C LEU A 96 8.28 11.23 6.65
N GLY A 97 8.62 10.01 7.04
CA GLY A 97 8.59 8.86 6.15
C GLY A 97 9.82 7.98 6.24
N LEU A 98 10.10 7.26 5.16
CA LEU A 98 11.25 6.38 5.07
C LEU A 98 12.48 7.15 4.57
N ASP A 99 13.66 6.75 5.05
CA ASP A 99 14.93 7.24 4.53
C ASP A 99 15.39 6.36 3.36
N PHE A 100 15.43 6.94 2.16
CA PHE A 100 15.92 6.29 0.96
C PHE A 100 17.36 6.69 0.58
N SER A 101 17.99 7.62 1.30
CA SER A 101 19.36 8.06 1.02
C SER A 101 20.38 6.92 1.21
N HIS A 102 20.05 5.98 2.09
CA HIS A 102 20.84 4.76 2.35
C HIS A 102 20.10 3.51 1.85
N SER A 103 19.47 3.59 0.66
CA SER A 103 18.78 2.43 0.10
C SER A 103 19.75 1.24 -0.01
N LYS A 104 19.30 0.07 0.43
CA LYS A 104 20.11 -1.17 0.51
C LYS A 104 20.51 -1.77 -0.85
N GLY A 105 20.43 -0.95 -1.92
CA GLY A 105 20.88 -1.34 -3.26
C GLY A 105 19.98 -2.35 -3.97
N THR A 106 20.46 -2.84 -5.10
CA THR A 106 19.78 -3.83 -5.95
C THR A 106 19.52 -5.15 -5.23
N ASP A 107 20.42 -5.58 -4.36
CA ASP A 107 20.32 -6.87 -3.67
C ASP A 107 19.08 -6.97 -2.76
N ALA A 108 18.75 -5.88 -2.05
CA ALA A 108 17.55 -5.85 -1.22
C ALA A 108 16.26 -5.85 -2.05
N LEU A 109 16.30 -5.23 -3.24
CA LEU A 109 15.17 -5.25 -4.17
C LEU A 109 14.96 -6.64 -4.76
N GLU A 110 16.04 -7.32 -5.13
CA GLU A 110 16.00 -8.71 -5.63
C GLU A 110 15.49 -9.66 -4.55
N GLU A 111 15.97 -9.53 -3.30
CA GLU A 111 15.48 -10.31 -2.17
C GLU A 111 13.96 -10.09 -1.97
N LEU A 112 13.51 -8.82 -1.94
CA LEU A 112 12.09 -8.49 -1.79
C LEU A 112 11.26 -9.06 -2.94
N THR A 113 11.73 -8.94 -4.18
CA THR A 113 11.04 -9.48 -5.36
C THR A 113 10.87 -10.98 -5.23
N GLY A 114 11.92 -11.72 -4.88
CA GLY A 114 11.85 -13.16 -4.68
C GLY A 114 10.88 -13.59 -3.56
N LEU A 115 10.81 -12.80 -2.48
CA LEU A 115 9.83 -13.04 -1.41
C LEU A 115 8.40 -12.76 -1.89
N MET A 116 8.19 -11.70 -2.62
CA MET A 116 6.88 -11.36 -3.16
C MET A 116 6.39 -12.43 -4.14
N GLU A 117 7.24 -12.87 -5.08
CA GLU A 117 6.91 -13.95 -6.02
C GLU A 117 6.54 -15.25 -5.30
N LYS A 118 7.20 -15.55 -4.19
CA LYS A 118 6.96 -16.77 -3.43
C LYS A 118 5.71 -16.76 -2.57
N TYR A 119 5.36 -15.61 -1.98
CA TYR A 119 4.38 -15.54 -0.89
C TYR A 119 3.13 -14.73 -1.22
N ILE A 120 3.09 -14.01 -2.35
CA ILE A 120 1.92 -13.23 -2.77
C ILE A 120 1.20 -13.93 -3.92
N ASP A 121 -0.11 -14.09 -3.81
CA ASP A 121 -0.97 -14.59 -4.90
C ASP A 121 -1.30 -13.45 -5.87
N TYR A 122 -0.43 -13.25 -6.87
CA TYR A 122 -0.61 -12.21 -7.88
C TYR A 122 -1.86 -12.39 -8.73
N ASN A 123 -2.25 -13.63 -9.04
CA ASN A 123 -3.43 -13.86 -9.85
C ASN A 123 -4.68 -13.39 -9.11
N ARG A 124 -4.79 -13.76 -7.85
CA ARG A 124 -5.88 -13.31 -6.99
C ARG A 124 -5.83 -11.80 -6.75
N LEU A 125 -4.66 -11.22 -6.54
CA LEU A 125 -4.50 -9.78 -6.37
C LEU A 125 -5.02 -9.03 -7.59
N LEU A 126 -4.63 -9.42 -8.81
CA LEU A 126 -5.10 -8.80 -10.04
C LEU A 126 -6.61 -8.97 -10.24
N GLU A 127 -7.17 -10.13 -9.88
CA GLU A 127 -8.60 -10.38 -9.96
C GLU A 127 -9.39 -9.48 -9.01
N GLU A 128 -8.97 -9.40 -7.75
CA GLU A 128 -9.64 -8.59 -6.72
C GLU A 128 -9.51 -7.08 -6.95
N THR A 129 -8.48 -6.65 -7.70
CA THR A 129 -8.22 -5.23 -7.99
C THR A 129 -8.70 -4.77 -9.36
N LYS A 130 -9.41 -5.60 -10.11
CA LYS A 130 -10.00 -5.19 -11.39
C LYS A 130 -10.92 -4.00 -11.23
N LEU A 131 -10.70 -3.00 -12.06
CA LEU A 131 -11.59 -1.85 -12.17
C LEU A 131 -12.71 -2.16 -13.17
N PRO A 132 -13.95 -1.70 -12.92
CA PRO A 132 -15.08 -1.95 -13.81
C PRO A 132 -14.98 -1.21 -15.15
N ALA A 133 -14.20 -0.14 -15.22
CA ALA A 133 -13.96 0.63 -16.44
C ALA A 133 -12.53 1.21 -16.43
N PRO A 134 -11.91 1.44 -17.60
CA PRO A 134 -10.66 2.15 -17.67
C PRO A 134 -10.83 3.59 -17.15
N ILE A 135 -9.86 4.08 -16.39
CA ILE A 135 -9.79 5.49 -16.00
C ILE A 135 -9.65 6.31 -17.30
N PRO A 136 -10.54 7.27 -17.59
CA PRO A 136 -10.42 8.07 -18.79
C PRO A 136 -9.08 8.83 -18.76
N PRO A 137 -8.41 9.00 -19.91
CA PRO A 137 -7.19 9.77 -19.96
C PRO A 137 -7.47 11.20 -19.46
N VAL A 138 -6.59 11.69 -18.60
CA VAL A 138 -6.64 13.09 -18.16
C VAL A 138 -6.49 13.96 -19.41
N SER A 139 -7.47 14.83 -19.68
CA SER A 139 -7.35 15.79 -20.76
C SER A 139 -6.14 16.69 -20.48
N ASN A 140 -5.26 16.81 -21.45
CA ASN A 140 -4.12 17.72 -21.35
C ASN A 140 -4.62 19.12 -20.98
N LEU A 141 -4.32 19.54 -19.78
CA LEU A 141 -4.52 20.92 -19.37
C LEU A 141 -3.60 21.77 -20.24
N SER A 142 -4.18 22.71 -21.00
CA SER A 142 -3.38 23.69 -21.71
C SER A 142 -2.74 24.62 -20.69
N LEU A 143 -1.45 24.47 -20.48
CA LEU A 143 -0.69 25.32 -19.55
C LEU A 143 -0.33 26.64 -20.21
N GLN A 144 -0.30 27.70 -19.43
CA GLN A 144 0.26 28.99 -19.87
C GLN A 144 1.77 28.82 -20.01
N GLU A 145 2.30 29.05 -21.20
CA GLU A 145 3.69 28.78 -21.60
C GLU A 145 4.76 29.56 -20.82
N ASP A 146 4.40 30.54 -19.98
CA ASP A 146 5.35 31.43 -19.31
C ASP A 146 5.56 31.17 -17.80
N LEU A 147 5.06 30.04 -17.27
CA LEU A 147 5.21 29.75 -15.86
C LEU A 147 6.52 29.00 -15.57
N LYS A 148 7.44 29.64 -14.84
CA LYS A 148 8.66 28.98 -14.36
C LYS A 148 8.43 28.40 -12.97
N ILE A 149 8.49 27.08 -12.85
CA ILE A 149 8.35 26.36 -11.59
C ILE A 149 9.74 25.90 -11.15
N SER A 150 10.13 26.25 -9.92
CA SER A 150 11.34 25.73 -9.30
C SER A 150 11.00 24.53 -8.45
N VAL A 151 11.59 23.38 -8.76
CA VAL A 151 11.38 22.12 -8.03
C VAL A 151 12.59 21.86 -7.13
N ALA A 152 12.34 21.77 -5.81
CA ALA A 152 13.35 21.30 -4.87
C ALA A 152 13.38 19.76 -4.89
N CYS A 153 14.50 19.21 -5.36
CA CYS A 153 14.66 17.77 -5.50
C CYS A 153 16.05 17.36 -5.00
N ASN A 154 16.08 16.50 -3.98
CA ASN A 154 17.29 15.80 -3.54
C ASN A 154 16.93 14.49 -2.84
N SER A 155 17.91 13.57 -2.75
CA SER A 155 17.73 12.25 -2.13
C SER A 155 17.45 12.30 -0.63
N GLU A 156 17.85 13.37 0.05
CA GLU A 156 17.75 13.45 1.52
C GLU A 156 16.42 14.02 2.00
N SER A 157 15.91 15.07 1.32
CA SER A 157 14.73 15.83 1.77
C SER A 157 13.52 15.67 0.87
N PHE A 158 13.74 15.53 -0.44
CA PHE A 158 12.70 15.47 -1.47
C PHE A 158 12.99 14.32 -2.43
N SER A 159 13.04 13.11 -1.89
CA SER A 159 13.41 11.89 -2.63
C SER A 159 12.29 11.34 -3.51
N PHE A 160 11.09 11.90 -3.42
CA PHE A 160 9.92 11.40 -4.13
C PHE A 160 9.17 12.51 -4.85
N ILE A 161 9.20 12.47 -6.19
CA ILE A 161 8.46 13.36 -7.07
C ILE A 161 7.83 12.51 -8.16
N TYR A 162 6.55 12.70 -8.44
CA TYR A 162 5.90 12.06 -9.57
C TYR A 162 6.39 12.66 -10.88
N GLN A 163 6.63 11.81 -11.88
CA GLN A 163 7.10 12.25 -13.19
C GLN A 163 6.13 13.26 -13.83
N GLU A 164 4.84 13.06 -13.64
CA GLU A 164 3.79 13.96 -14.13
C GLU A 164 3.89 15.38 -13.59
N HIS A 165 4.54 15.59 -12.44
CA HIS A 165 4.82 16.93 -11.89
C HIS A 165 5.99 17.62 -12.62
N LEU A 166 6.82 16.87 -13.34
CA LEU A 166 7.96 17.39 -14.10
C LEU A 166 7.62 17.58 -15.58
N ASP A 167 6.59 16.90 -16.07
CA ASP A 167 6.17 16.90 -17.48
C ASP A 167 5.17 18.02 -17.81
N VAL A 168 4.96 18.96 -16.85
CA VAL A 168 4.00 20.08 -16.95
C VAL A 168 4.65 21.34 -17.51
#